data_244ad8ecb0d03d43d008b1cfb62f2d6a
#
_entry.id   244ad8ecb0d03d43d008b1cfb62f2d6a
#
_cell.length_a   1.000
_cell.length_b   1.000
_cell.length_c   1.000
_cell.angle_alpha   90.00
_cell.angle_beta   90.00
_cell.angle_gamma   90.00
#
_symmetry.space_group_name_H-M   'P 1'
#
loop_
_entity.id
_entity.type
_entity.pdbx_description
1 polymer ?
#
loop_
_entity_poly.entity_id
_entity_poly.type
_entity_poly.pdbx_seq_one_letter_code
_entity_poly.pdbx_strand_id
1 'polypeptide(L)'
;MTGRGVVLIEPRSTEAAGAPELAAVRFIALLPDGWDYEPEFVGERFTVRLRWPTDQDQDPDPDPDQELGRALDRIFTDSSLRAWRWTDITHRT
;
A
#
# COMPACT_ATOMS: atom_id res chain seq x y z
N MET A 1 -5.11 -7.26 17.86
CA MET A 1 -5.81 -7.48 16.60
C MET A 1 -4.96 -7.05 15.42
N THR A 2 -5.27 -7.56 14.24
CA THR A 2 -4.51 -7.27 13.02
C THR A 2 -5.42 -6.64 11.99
N GLY A 3 -5.01 -5.49 11.45
CA GLY A 3 -5.67 -4.89 10.29
C GLY A 3 -5.22 -5.59 9.02
N ARG A 4 -6.09 -5.65 8.01
CA ARG A 4 -5.82 -6.27 6.73
C ARG A 4 -6.35 -5.39 5.61
N GLY A 5 -5.60 -5.34 4.52
CA GLY A 5 -6.03 -4.63 3.33
C GLY A 5 -5.32 -5.12 2.10
N VAL A 6 -5.94 -4.87 0.95
CA VAL A 6 -5.33 -5.14 -0.36
C VAL A 6 -5.38 -3.86 -1.16
N VAL A 7 -4.25 -3.49 -1.73
CA VAL A 7 -4.17 -2.28 -2.56
C VAL A 7 -3.68 -2.65 -3.95
N LEU A 8 -4.24 -1.96 -4.94
CA LEU A 8 -3.78 -2.04 -6.32
C LEU A 8 -2.91 -0.81 -6.59
N ILE A 9 -1.71 -1.03 -7.09
CA ILE A 9 -0.77 0.04 -7.41
C ILE A 9 -0.53 0.03 -8.90
N GLU A 10 -0.85 1.15 -9.55
CA GLU A 10 -0.81 1.28 -11.00
C GLU A 10 0.05 2.48 -11.39
N PRO A 11 0.73 2.41 -12.55
CA PRO A 11 1.45 3.56 -13.06
C PRO A 11 0.46 4.63 -13.55
N ARG A 12 0.78 5.89 -13.27
CA ARG A 12 0.02 7.03 -13.83
C ARG A 12 0.31 7.19 -15.29
N SER A 13 1.57 6.87 -15.69
CA SER A 13 2.01 6.88 -17.06
C SER A 13 3.04 5.78 -17.22
N THR A 14 2.85 4.89 -18.18
CA THR A 14 3.77 3.78 -18.40
C THR A 14 5.17 4.25 -18.78
N GLU A 15 5.27 5.40 -19.42
CA GLU A 15 6.56 5.96 -19.83
C GLU A 15 7.38 6.48 -18.66
N ALA A 16 6.71 7.05 -17.66
CA ALA A 16 7.38 7.70 -16.54
C ALA A 16 7.58 6.77 -15.33
N ALA A 17 6.82 5.69 -15.27
CA ALA A 17 6.74 4.87 -14.04
C ALA A 17 7.93 3.94 -13.86
N GLY A 18 8.51 3.42 -14.93
CA GLY A 18 9.58 2.43 -14.82
C GLY A 18 9.06 1.04 -14.47
N ALA A 19 9.95 0.20 -13.96
CA ALA A 19 9.63 -1.19 -13.67
C ALA A 19 8.79 -1.33 -12.41
N PRO A 20 7.72 -2.16 -12.43
CA PRO A 20 6.89 -2.34 -11.23
C PRO A 20 7.68 -2.98 -10.08
N GLU A 21 8.67 -3.81 -10.34
CA GLU A 21 9.48 -4.43 -9.31
C GLU A 21 10.23 -3.38 -8.49
N LEU A 22 10.74 -2.33 -9.13
CA LEU A 22 11.42 -1.25 -8.43
C LEU A 22 10.44 -0.44 -7.58
N ALA A 23 9.25 -0.18 -8.10
CA ALA A 23 8.22 0.52 -7.35
C ALA A 23 7.81 -0.30 -6.12
N ALA A 24 7.68 -1.61 -6.26
CA ALA A 24 7.35 -2.48 -5.14
C ALA A 24 8.41 -2.43 -4.06
N VAL A 25 9.70 -2.48 -4.43
CA VAL A 25 10.80 -2.39 -3.46
C VAL A 25 10.74 -1.08 -2.69
N ARG A 26 10.51 0.02 -3.38
CA ARG A 26 10.42 1.34 -2.74
C ARG A 26 9.19 1.46 -1.84
N PHE A 27 8.06 0.93 -2.29
CA PHE A 27 6.85 0.90 -1.50
C PHE A 27 7.07 0.14 -0.19
N ILE A 28 7.66 -1.05 -0.29
CA ILE A 28 7.93 -1.91 0.87
C ILE A 28 8.88 -1.23 1.85
N ALA A 29 9.90 -0.54 1.33
CA ALA A 29 10.86 0.17 2.17
C ALA A 29 10.24 1.32 2.95
N LEU A 30 9.13 1.86 2.48
CA LEU A 30 8.43 2.97 3.13
C LEU A 30 7.31 2.52 4.07
N LEU A 31 7.02 1.21 4.12
CA LEU A 31 6.00 0.71 5.03
C LEU A 31 6.42 0.91 6.48
N PRO A 32 5.47 1.22 7.38
CA PRO A 32 5.77 1.34 8.80
C PRO A 32 6.30 0.01 9.36
N ASP A 33 7.06 0.10 10.44
CA ASP A 33 7.58 -1.09 11.12
C ASP A 33 6.44 -1.99 11.59
N GLY A 34 6.64 -3.28 11.45
CA GLY A 34 5.66 -4.26 11.90
C GLY A 34 4.59 -4.60 10.88
N TRP A 35 4.59 -3.95 9.73
CA TRP A 35 3.64 -4.28 8.68
C TRP A 35 4.15 -5.45 7.85
N ASP A 36 3.28 -6.43 7.61
CA ASP A 36 3.54 -7.54 6.68
C ASP A 36 2.99 -7.20 5.31
N TYR A 37 3.62 -7.73 4.29
CA TYR A 37 3.24 -7.45 2.91
C TYR A 37 3.41 -8.69 2.04
N GLU A 38 2.61 -8.77 0.98
CA GLU A 38 2.71 -9.83 -0.02
C GLU A 38 2.36 -9.24 -1.39
N PRO A 39 3.37 -8.95 -2.23
CA PRO A 39 3.12 -8.36 -3.54
C PRO A 39 2.78 -9.42 -4.59
N GLU A 40 1.95 -9.04 -5.55
CA GLU A 40 1.60 -9.89 -6.69
C GLU A 40 1.61 -9.03 -7.95
N PHE A 41 2.45 -9.39 -8.91
CA PHE A 41 2.63 -8.60 -10.13
C PHE A 41 1.71 -9.09 -11.23
N VAL A 42 1.04 -8.13 -11.90
CA VAL A 42 0.14 -8.41 -13.02
C VAL A 42 0.43 -7.36 -14.11
N GLY A 43 1.25 -7.73 -15.09
CA GLY A 43 1.66 -6.79 -16.12
C GLY A 43 2.49 -5.65 -15.57
N GLU A 44 2.06 -4.41 -15.82
CA GLU A 44 2.76 -3.21 -15.37
C GLU A 44 2.29 -2.71 -14.00
N ARG A 45 1.31 -3.38 -13.42
CA ARG A 45 0.73 -3.02 -12.13
C ARG A 45 0.95 -4.16 -11.15
N PHE A 46 0.74 -3.89 -9.88
CA PHE A 46 0.85 -4.92 -8.87
C PHE A 46 -0.12 -4.66 -7.73
N THR A 47 -0.51 -5.74 -7.05
CA THR A 47 -1.29 -5.67 -5.83
C THR A 47 -0.41 -6.02 -4.65
N VAL A 48 -0.73 -5.47 -3.50
CA VAL A 48 -0.01 -5.80 -2.26
C VAL A 48 -1.04 -6.11 -1.19
N ARG A 49 -0.94 -7.29 -0.63
CA ARG A 49 -1.70 -7.63 0.58
C ARG A 49 -0.93 -7.12 1.77
N LEU A 50 -1.61 -6.37 2.60
CA LEU A 50 -1.00 -5.77 3.77
C LEU A 50 -1.67 -6.27 5.04
N ARG A 51 -0.87 -6.48 6.07
CA ARG A 51 -1.33 -6.73 7.42
C ARG A 51 -0.53 -5.85 8.35
N TRP A 52 -1.21 -5.26 9.32
CA TRP A 52 -0.56 -4.38 10.28
C TRP A 52 -1.13 -4.59 11.67
N PRO A 53 -0.33 -4.35 12.73
CA PRO A 53 -0.84 -4.44 14.07
C PRO A 53 -1.75 -3.25 14.37
N THR A 54 -2.89 -3.51 15.00
CA THR A 54 -3.77 -2.45 15.46
C THR A 54 -3.72 -2.42 16.99
N ASP A 55 -3.63 -1.20 17.54
CA ASP A 55 -3.63 -1.01 18.99
C ASP A 55 -5.03 -0.63 19.44
N GLN A 56 -5.77 -1.61 19.95
CA GLN A 56 -7.14 -1.41 20.38
C GLN A 56 -7.26 -0.71 21.74
N ASP A 57 -6.19 -0.70 22.52
CA ASP A 57 -6.24 -0.08 23.84
C ASP A 57 -6.22 1.43 23.77
N GLN A 58 -5.69 1.99 22.70
CA GLN A 58 -5.57 3.44 22.52
C GLN A 58 -6.70 4.05 21.71
N ASP A 59 -7.29 3.30 20.81
CA ASP A 59 -8.40 3.75 19.99
C ASP A 59 -9.48 2.67 19.98
N PRO A 60 -10.58 2.86 20.72
CA PRO A 60 -11.61 1.83 20.82
C PRO A 60 -12.36 1.57 19.51
N ASP A 61 -12.20 2.43 18.51
CA ASP A 61 -12.91 2.28 17.25
C ASP A 61 -11.99 2.60 16.06
N PRO A 62 -10.86 1.86 15.92
CA PRO A 62 -9.99 2.09 14.79
C PRO A 62 -10.68 1.60 13.52
N ASP A 63 -10.84 2.50 12.56
CA ASP A 63 -11.28 2.13 11.23
C ASP A 63 -10.05 1.64 10.45
N PRO A 64 -9.94 0.33 10.14
CA PRO A 64 -8.79 -0.18 9.41
C PRO A 64 -8.59 0.49 8.06
N ASP A 65 -9.68 0.88 7.41
CA ASP A 65 -9.61 1.55 6.11
C ASP A 65 -8.97 2.93 6.23
N GLN A 66 -9.25 3.66 7.31
CA GLN A 66 -8.62 4.96 7.56
C GLN A 66 -7.14 4.82 7.87
N GLU A 67 -6.77 3.83 8.65
CA GLU A 67 -5.38 3.58 8.97
C GLU A 67 -4.57 3.24 7.72
N LEU A 68 -5.13 2.37 6.87
CA LEU A 68 -4.52 2.02 5.61
C LEU A 68 -4.36 3.25 4.71
N GLY A 69 -5.42 4.04 4.56
CA GLY A 69 -5.40 5.23 3.72
C GLY A 69 -4.36 6.25 4.17
N ARG A 70 -4.25 6.49 5.48
CA ARG A 70 -3.24 7.41 6.01
C ARG A 70 -1.82 6.95 5.73
N ALA A 71 -1.57 5.66 5.92
CA ALA A 71 -0.25 5.10 5.66
C ALA A 71 0.11 5.22 4.18
N LEU A 72 -0.83 4.89 3.29
CA LEU A 72 -0.59 4.96 1.85
C LEU A 72 -0.43 6.39 1.36
N ASP A 73 -1.23 7.32 1.87
CA ASP A 73 -1.08 8.73 1.52
C ASP A 73 0.32 9.22 1.89
N ARG A 74 0.82 8.84 3.05
CA ARG A 74 2.17 9.21 3.49
C ARG A 74 3.23 8.58 2.60
N ILE A 75 3.08 7.30 2.26
CA ILE A 75 4.03 6.58 1.41
C ILE A 75 4.09 7.21 0.03
N PHE A 76 2.94 7.55 -0.55
CA PHE A 76 2.87 8.07 -1.90
C PHE A 76 3.18 9.56 -2.02
N THR A 77 3.47 10.24 -0.92
CA THR A 77 4.07 11.59 -0.97
C THR A 77 5.56 11.53 -1.29
N ASP A 78 6.18 10.35 -1.17
CA ASP A 78 7.59 10.19 -1.51
C ASP A 78 7.80 10.37 -3.01
N SER A 79 8.87 11.08 -3.37
CA SER A 79 9.14 11.41 -4.77
C SER A 79 9.40 10.16 -5.63
N SER A 80 9.85 9.07 -5.02
CA SER A 80 10.13 7.82 -5.75
C SER A 80 8.86 7.14 -6.26
N LEU A 81 7.68 7.50 -5.71
CA LEU A 81 6.41 6.91 -6.09
C LEU A 81 5.48 7.90 -6.79
N ARG A 82 5.98 9.05 -7.24
CA ARG A 82 5.16 10.08 -7.90
C ARG A 82 4.48 9.60 -9.16
N ALA A 83 5.12 8.69 -9.88
CA ALA A 83 4.57 8.16 -11.13
C ALA A 83 3.53 7.06 -10.91
N TRP A 84 3.22 6.73 -9.66
CA TRP A 84 2.32 5.64 -9.31
C TRP A 84 1.11 6.16 -8.54
N ARG A 85 0.04 5.40 -8.59
CA ARG A 85 -1.18 5.67 -7.81
C ARG A 85 -1.64 4.38 -7.16
N TRP A 86 -2.40 4.51 -6.09
CA TRP A 86 -2.92 3.36 -5.38
C TRP A 86 -4.44 3.41 -5.29
N THR A 87 -5.06 2.24 -5.21
CA THR A 87 -6.50 2.10 -5.02
C THR A 87 -6.71 1.00 -3.97
N ASP A 88 -7.55 1.28 -2.98
CA ASP A 88 -7.92 0.28 -2.00
C ASP A 88 -8.95 -0.67 -2.62
N ILE A 89 -8.56 -1.93 -2.76
CA ILE A 89 -9.43 -2.97 -3.31
C ILE A 89 -9.77 -4.07 -2.30
N THR A 90 -9.63 -3.76 -1.01
CA THR A 90 -9.85 -4.72 0.07
C THR A 90 -11.21 -5.39 -0.01
N HIS A 91 -12.24 -4.64 -0.38
CA HIS A 91 -13.62 -5.13 -0.43
C HIS A 91 -14.08 -5.52 -1.83
N ARG A 92 -13.19 -5.50 -2.81
CA ARG A 92 -13.48 -5.91 -4.18
C ARG A 92 -12.98 -7.33 -4.39
N THR A 93 -13.85 -8.26 -4.30
CA THR A 93 -13.55 -9.68 -4.55
C THR A 93 -14.24 -10.18 -5.79
#